data_197ad9f7efd0a437bdd922a929ad5bd8
#
_entry.id   197ad9f7efd0a437bdd922a929ad5bd8
#
_cell.length_a   1.000
_cell.length_b   1.000
_cell.length_c   1.000
_cell.angle_alpha   90.00
_cell.angle_beta   90.00
_cell.angle_gamma   90.00
#
_symmetry.space_group_name_H-M   'P 1'
#
loop_
_entity.id
_entity.type
_entity.pdbx_description
1 polymer ?
#
loop_
_entity_poly.entity_id
_entity_poly.type
_entity_poly.pdbx_seq_one_letter_code
_entity_poly.pdbx_strand_id
1 'polypeptide(L)'
;SLSKKITVHHIITSITVQTMNEQRAQAYVNLIEQLLACTDDEELNNILQANQELIDPQFLQVMENYATGLEQQGNNNDAALLRNMAQQLGQYLNSQAATIEEYQGFLLEVLQAEAESNDPAVVYPILQRRQYLLDDTFANLLQQYARYRFSQGKPEELAVIAGVIQNLCIDIQQFPLGSRDNNLEIAIIGYHILLEVHTRDAFPEKWAMTQYNLGNAYNTRIRGERAENLELAISA
;
A
#
# COMPACT_ATOMS: atom_id res chain seq x y z
N SER A 1 18.44 19.65 29.09
CA SER A 1 17.35 20.36 28.45
C SER A 1 16.88 19.66 27.13
N LEU A 2 17.78 19.10 26.34
CA LEU A 2 17.42 18.34 25.10
C LEU A 2 16.72 17.01 25.41
N SER A 3 17.16 16.29 26.43
CA SER A 3 16.57 15.00 26.84
C SER A 3 15.08 15.10 27.21
N LYS A 4 14.67 16.21 27.86
CA LYS A 4 13.26 16.44 28.22
C LYS A 4 12.37 16.73 26.98
N LYS A 5 12.90 17.38 25.94
CA LYS A 5 12.14 17.64 24.69
C LYS A 5 11.89 16.38 23.87
N ILE A 6 12.86 15.47 23.81
CA ILE A 6 12.75 14.18 23.12
C ILE A 6 11.70 13.29 23.80
N THR A 7 11.70 13.25 25.15
CA THR A 7 10.73 12.48 25.92
C THR A 7 9.30 13.00 25.74
N VAL A 8 9.10 14.33 25.73
CA VAL A 8 7.77 14.93 25.53
C VAL A 8 7.24 14.67 24.11
N HIS A 9 8.11 14.77 23.08
CA HIS A 9 7.71 14.50 21.71
C HIS A 9 7.31 13.02 21.51
N HIS A 10 8.05 12.09 22.08
CA HIS A 10 7.73 10.65 22.04
C HIS A 10 6.42 10.32 22.76
N ILE A 11 6.16 10.95 23.89
CA ILE A 11 4.90 10.80 24.64
C ILE A 11 3.72 11.38 23.86
N ILE A 12 3.88 12.56 23.25
CA ILE A 12 2.83 13.18 22.43
C ILE A 12 2.51 12.31 21.20
N THR A 13 3.52 11.81 20.49
CA THR A 13 3.33 10.95 19.32
C THR A 13 2.65 9.63 19.70
N SER A 14 3.07 9.00 20.79
CA SER A 14 2.46 7.78 21.32
C SER A 14 1.01 8.01 21.75
N ILE A 15 0.70 9.10 22.45
CA ILE A 15 -0.66 9.47 22.85
C ILE A 15 -1.52 9.75 21.63
N THR A 16 -1.00 10.44 20.60
CA THR A 16 -1.75 10.77 19.40
C THR A 16 -2.13 9.51 18.59
N VAL A 17 -1.19 8.56 18.42
CA VAL A 17 -1.45 7.27 17.77
C VAL A 17 -2.45 6.44 18.57
N GLN A 18 -2.33 6.41 19.88
CA GLN A 18 -3.23 5.67 20.76
C GLN A 18 -4.66 6.26 20.73
N THR A 19 -4.80 7.59 20.76
CA THR A 19 -6.11 8.25 20.64
C THR A 19 -6.74 8.08 19.26
N MET A 20 -5.96 8.06 18.17
CA MET A 20 -6.49 7.77 16.83
C MET A 20 -6.99 6.32 16.73
N ASN A 21 -6.28 5.35 17.30
CA ASN A 21 -6.72 3.95 17.34
C ASN A 21 -7.98 3.79 18.20
N GLU A 22 -8.07 4.48 19.33
CA GLU A 22 -9.26 4.48 20.18
C GLU A 22 -10.47 5.12 19.49
N GLN A 23 -10.27 6.22 18.77
CA GLN A 23 -11.33 6.86 17.98
C GLN A 23 -11.84 5.97 16.85
N ARG A 24 -10.96 5.26 16.15
CA ARG A 24 -11.34 4.32 15.09
C ARG A 24 -12.07 3.11 15.67
N ALA A 25 -11.60 2.56 16.78
CA ALA A 25 -12.27 1.48 17.48
C ALA A 25 -13.68 1.87 17.94
N GLN A 26 -13.86 3.08 18.48
CA GLN A 26 -15.17 3.61 18.85
C GLN A 26 -16.06 3.81 17.63
N ALA A 27 -15.51 4.28 16.51
CA ALA A 27 -16.27 4.42 15.26
C ALA A 27 -16.77 3.06 14.75
N TYR A 28 -15.96 2.00 14.85
CA TYR A 28 -16.41 0.64 14.53
C TYR A 28 -17.55 0.16 15.41
N VAL A 29 -17.46 0.36 16.74
CA VAL A 29 -18.52 -0.01 17.66
C VAL A 29 -19.82 0.75 17.35
N ASN A 30 -19.72 2.06 17.12
CA ASN A 30 -20.89 2.90 16.78
C ASN A 30 -21.54 2.43 15.47
N LEU A 31 -20.75 2.04 14.47
CA LEU A 31 -21.26 1.49 13.22
C LEU A 31 -21.96 0.15 13.43
N ILE A 32 -21.39 -0.75 14.25
CA ILE A 32 -22.03 -2.04 14.60
C ILE A 32 -23.37 -1.81 15.26
N GLU A 33 -23.47 -0.89 16.22
CA GLU A 33 -24.71 -0.57 16.90
C GLU A 33 -25.78 -0.01 15.94
N GLN A 34 -25.38 0.83 14.97
CA GLN A 34 -26.28 1.31 13.93
C GLN A 34 -26.76 0.17 13.02
N LEU A 35 -25.88 -0.74 12.62
CA LEU A 35 -26.25 -1.90 11.79
C LEU A 35 -27.22 -2.85 12.51
N LEU A 36 -27.04 -3.06 13.82
CA LEU A 36 -27.94 -3.89 14.64
C LEU A 36 -29.30 -3.21 14.89
N ALA A 37 -29.36 -1.88 14.84
CA ALA A 37 -30.60 -1.12 15.02
C ALA A 37 -31.41 -0.97 13.73
N CYS A 38 -30.87 -1.31 12.56
CA CYS A 38 -31.58 -1.21 11.28
C CYS A 38 -32.78 -2.10 11.23
N THR A 39 -33.87 -1.57 10.68
CA THR A 39 -35.14 -2.26 10.55
C THR A 39 -35.46 -2.71 9.13
N ASP A 40 -34.76 -2.17 8.14
CA ASP A 40 -34.95 -2.51 6.73
C ASP A 40 -33.65 -2.41 5.91
N ASP A 41 -33.66 -3.01 4.72
CA ASP A 41 -32.52 -3.12 3.84
C ASP A 41 -32.10 -1.76 3.21
N GLU A 42 -33.02 -0.81 3.08
CA GLU A 42 -32.71 0.51 2.51
C GLU A 42 -31.91 1.33 3.50
N GLU A 43 -32.30 1.33 4.77
CA GLU A 43 -31.57 1.96 5.87
C GLU A 43 -30.16 1.33 6.02
N LEU A 44 -30.08 -0.01 5.98
CA LEU A 44 -28.83 -0.75 6.03
C LEU A 44 -27.86 -0.30 4.94
N ASN A 45 -28.34 -0.25 3.68
CA ASN A 45 -27.52 0.17 2.54
C ASN A 45 -27.05 1.62 2.66
N ASN A 46 -27.90 2.52 3.14
CA ASN A 46 -27.55 3.93 3.35
C ASN A 46 -26.44 4.09 4.41
N ILE A 47 -26.54 3.34 5.53
CA ILE A 47 -25.51 3.36 6.58
C ILE A 47 -24.18 2.81 6.04
N LEU A 48 -24.19 1.68 5.31
CA LEU A 48 -22.97 1.10 4.72
C LEU A 48 -22.33 2.05 3.71
N GLN A 49 -23.11 2.71 2.86
CA GLN A 49 -22.59 3.70 1.90
C GLN A 49 -21.98 4.92 2.59
N ALA A 50 -22.60 5.41 3.66
CA ALA A 50 -22.10 6.57 4.41
C ALA A 50 -20.81 6.28 5.17
N ASN A 51 -20.49 5.01 5.42
CA ASN A 51 -19.35 4.56 6.24
C ASN A 51 -18.37 3.65 5.48
N GLN A 52 -18.31 3.74 4.15
CA GLN A 52 -17.47 2.86 3.32
C GLN A 52 -15.99 2.82 3.76
N GLU A 53 -15.45 3.94 4.24
CA GLU A 53 -14.08 4.05 4.74
C GLU A 53 -13.80 3.27 6.04
N LEU A 54 -14.85 2.89 6.77
CA LEU A 54 -14.76 2.06 7.97
C LEU A 54 -14.95 0.57 7.65
N ILE A 55 -15.40 0.20 6.44
CA ILE A 55 -15.63 -1.19 6.06
C ILE A 55 -14.32 -1.79 5.54
N ASP A 56 -13.52 -2.33 6.45
CA ASP A 56 -12.22 -2.92 6.19
C ASP A 56 -12.07 -4.27 6.95
N PRO A 57 -10.99 -5.05 6.71
CA PRO A 57 -10.77 -6.31 7.41
C PRO A 57 -10.72 -6.18 8.93
N GLN A 58 -10.27 -5.03 9.47
CA GLN A 58 -10.23 -4.77 10.89
C GLN A 58 -11.64 -4.58 11.48
N PHE A 59 -12.52 -3.90 10.74
CA PHE A 59 -13.92 -3.80 11.09
C PHE A 59 -14.60 -5.17 11.22
N LEU A 60 -14.37 -6.08 10.25
CA LEU A 60 -14.90 -7.44 10.31
C LEU A 60 -14.43 -8.21 11.55
N GLN A 61 -13.17 -8.02 11.95
CA GLN A 61 -12.64 -8.63 13.18
C GLN A 61 -13.33 -8.07 14.43
N VAL A 62 -13.61 -6.76 14.46
CA VAL A 62 -14.35 -6.12 15.57
C VAL A 62 -15.80 -6.61 15.61
N MET A 63 -16.46 -6.80 14.45
CA MET A 63 -17.81 -7.39 14.37
C MET A 63 -17.84 -8.80 14.98
N GLU A 64 -16.87 -9.64 14.68
CA GLU A 64 -16.79 -11.01 15.24
C GLU A 64 -16.57 -10.99 16.77
N ASN A 65 -15.68 -10.12 17.25
CA ASN A 65 -15.44 -9.96 18.68
C ASN A 65 -16.69 -9.46 19.41
N TYR A 66 -17.43 -8.51 18.79
CA TYR A 66 -18.68 -7.98 19.33
C TYR A 66 -19.78 -9.05 19.37
N ALA A 67 -19.92 -9.84 18.30
CA ALA A 67 -20.84 -10.98 18.23
C ALA A 67 -20.57 -12.01 19.34
N THR A 68 -19.29 -12.31 19.59
CA THR A 68 -18.88 -13.20 20.69
C THR A 68 -19.28 -12.64 22.05
N GLY A 69 -19.18 -11.33 22.26
CA GLY A 69 -19.65 -10.66 23.47
C GLY A 69 -21.16 -10.74 23.64
N LEU A 70 -21.94 -10.60 22.58
CA LEU A 70 -23.40 -10.75 22.58
C LEU A 70 -23.84 -12.18 22.95
N GLU A 71 -23.17 -13.20 22.44
CA GLU A 71 -23.42 -14.61 22.80
C GLU A 71 -23.20 -14.87 24.29
N GLN A 72 -22.11 -14.34 24.86
CA GLN A 72 -21.81 -14.48 26.28
C GLN A 72 -22.88 -13.82 27.17
N GLN A 73 -23.60 -12.82 26.64
CA GLN A 73 -24.73 -12.16 27.30
C GLN A 73 -26.08 -12.84 27.03
N GLY A 74 -26.08 -13.93 26.22
CA GLY A 74 -27.30 -14.66 25.86
C GLY A 74 -28.08 -14.08 24.69
N ASN A 75 -27.53 -13.05 24.00
CA ASN A 75 -28.16 -12.43 22.85
C ASN A 75 -27.70 -13.10 21.53
N ASN A 76 -28.14 -14.36 21.36
CA ASN A 76 -27.71 -15.21 20.24
C ASN A 76 -28.25 -14.75 18.89
N ASN A 77 -29.42 -14.07 18.86
CA ASN A 77 -30.01 -13.62 17.60
C ASN A 77 -29.21 -12.49 16.96
N ASP A 78 -28.85 -11.48 17.74
CA ASP A 78 -28.05 -10.35 17.26
C ASP A 78 -26.62 -10.78 16.93
N ALA A 79 -26.06 -11.72 17.68
CA ALA A 79 -24.77 -12.32 17.39
C ALA A 79 -24.77 -13.05 16.02
N ALA A 80 -25.81 -13.85 15.75
CA ALA A 80 -25.94 -14.55 14.47
C ALA A 80 -26.17 -13.57 13.31
N LEU A 81 -26.98 -12.54 13.51
CA LEU A 81 -27.21 -11.48 12.53
C LEU A 81 -25.90 -10.77 12.19
N LEU A 82 -25.14 -10.36 13.20
CA LEU A 82 -23.88 -9.64 13.04
C LEU A 82 -22.83 -10.49 12.30
N ARG A 83 -22.71 -11.81 12.59
CA ARG A 83 -21.84 -12.72 11.84
C ARG A 83 -22.26 -12.89 10.38
N ASN A 84 -23.55 -12.98 10.13
CA ASN A 84 -24.05 -13.04 8.75
C ASN A 84 -23.68 -11.77 7.96
N MET A 85 -23.89 -10.59 8.55
CA MET A 85 -23.44 -9.31 7.95
C MET A 85 -21.92 -9.29 7.72
N ALA A 86 -21.12 -9.70 8.71
CA ALA A 86 -19.68 -9.74 8.60
C ALA A 86 -19.23 -10.69 7.47
N GLN A 87 -19.89 -11.84 7.31
CA GLN A 87 -19.62 -12.77 6.20
C GLN A 87 -19.96 -12.16 4.84
N GLN A 88 -21.11 -11.49 4.71
CA GLN A 88 -21.49 -10.82 3.45
C GLN A 88 -20.54 -9.67 3.10
N LEU A 89 -20.19 -8.83 4.08
CA LEU A 89 -19.21 -7.76 3.90
C LEU A 89 -17.82 -8.31 3.55
N GLY A 90 -17.41 -9.44 4.15
CA GLY A 90 -16.17 -10.13 3.81
C GLY A 90 -16.15 -10.64 2.36
N GLN A 91 -17.26 -11.21 1.89
CA GLN A 91 -17.39 -11.61 0.49
C GLN A 91 -17.36 -10.40 -0.45
N TYR A 92 -18.00 -9.30 -0.09
CA TYR A 92 -17.96 -8.06 -0.84
C TYR A 92 -16.54 -7.49 -0.93
N LEU A 93 -15.83 -7.37 0.19
CA LEU A 93 -14.44 -6.91 0.23
C LEU A 93 -13.52 -7.82 -0.61
N ASN A 94 -13.68 -9.14 -0.52
CA ASN A 94 -12.93 -10.08 -1.33
C ASN A 94 -13.25 -9.98 -2.83
N SER A 95 -14.50 -9.67 -3.19
CA SER A 95 -14.89 -9.46 -4.58
C SER A 95 -14.38 -8.14 -5.17
N GLN A 96 -14.08 -7.17 -4.31
CA GLN A 96 -13.47 -5.89 -4.68
C GLN A 96 -11.93 -5.95 -4.65
N ALA A 97 -11.35 -6.96 -4.00
CA ALA A 97 -9.91 -7.17 -4.01
C ALA A 97 -9.45 -7.52 -5.43
N ALA A 98 -8.47 -6.78 -5.92
CA ALA A 98 -7.87 -7.07 -7.21
C ALA A 98 -7.24 -8.48 -7.22
N THR A 99 -7.42 -9.23 -8.30
CA THR A 99 -6.82 -10.57 -8.43
C THR A 99 -5.34 -10.48 -8.77
N ILE A 100 -4.61 -11.57 -8.53
CA ILE A 100 -3.19 -11.63 -8.90
C ILE A 100 -3.00 -11.51 -10.42
N GLU A 101 -3.94 -12.02 -11.22
CA GLU A 101 -3.96 -11.90 -12.67
C GLU A 101 -4.13 -10.44 -13.12
N GLU A 102 -4.92 -9.67 -12.39
CA GLU A 102 -5.11 -8.24 -12.65
C GLU A 102 -3.83 -7.45 -12.37
N TYR A 103 -3.15 -7.72 -11.25
CA TYR A 103 -1.84 -7.15 -10.94
C TYR A 103 -0.79 -7.52 -11.98
N GLN A 104 -0.73 -8.79 -12.41
CA GLN A 104 0.20 -9.25 -13.43
C GLN A 104 -0.07 -8.58 -14.78
N GLY A 105 -1.34 -8.50 -15.20
CA GLY A 105 -1.74 -7.81 -16.42
C GLY A 105 -1.36 -6.32 -16.39
N PHE A 106 -1.60 -5.66 -15.25
CA PHE A 106 -1.24 -4.26 -15.06
C PHE A 106 0.28 -4.05 -15.09
N LEU A 107 1.07 -4.88 -14.40
CA LEU A 107 2.53 -4.80 -14.43
C LEU A 107 3.07 -4.95 -15.86
N LEU A 108 2.57 -5.93 -16.61
CA LEU A 108 3.02 -6.13 -18.00
C LEU A 108 2.64 -4.96 -18.90
N GLU A 109 1.44 -4.38 -18.74
CA GLU A 109 0.98 -3.22 -19.52
C GLU A 109 1.87 -1.99 -19.28
N VAL A 110 2.20 -1.69 -18.02
CA VAL A 110 3.05 -0.53 -17.72
C VAL A 110 4.50 -0.75 -18.17
N LEU A 111 5.04 -1.96 -18.00
CA LEU A 111 6.39 -2.29 -18.48
C LEU A 111 6.49 -2.24 -20.00
N GLN A 112 5.44 -2.66 -20.72
CA GLN A 112 5.39 -2.57 -22.17
C GLN A 112 5.34 -1.10 -22.62
N ALA A 113 4.49 -0.27 -21.98
CA ALA A 113 4.41 1.15 -22.28
C ALA A 113 5.76 1.87 -22.09
N GLU A 114 6.46 1.56 -20.99
CA GLU A 114 7.81 2.08 -20.73
C GLU A 114 8.86 1.60 -21.76
N ALA A 115 8.74 0.37 -22.23
CA ALA A 115 9.63 -0.18 -23.23
C ALA A 115 9.41 0.45 -24.63
N GLU A 116 8.18 0.82 -24.95
CA GLU A 116 7.79 1.45 -26.22
C GLU A 116 8.04 2.96 -26.25
N SER A 117 7.88 3.62 -25.11
CA SER A 117 8.02 5.06 -24.98
C SER A 117 8.47 5.46 -23.57
N ASN A 118 9.60 6.13 -23.48
CA ASN A 118 10.11 6.73 -22.24
C ASN A 118 9.46 8.10 -21.96
N ASP A 119 8.14 8.23 -22.22
CA ASP A 119 7.39 9.47 -22.03
C ASP A 119 6.32 9.24 -20.94
N PRO A 120 6.41 9.95 -19.80
CA PRO A 120 5.39 9.89 -18.76
C PRO A 120 3.96 10.17 -19.27
N ALA A 121 3.81 10.93 -20.35
CA ALA A 121 2.51 11.19 -20.95
C ALA A 121 1.82 9.91 -21.49
N VAL A 122 2.59 8.87 -21.81
CA VAL A 122 2.07 7.54 -22.22
C VAL A 122 1.76 6.66 -21.01
N VAL A 123 2.61 6.70 -19.99
CA VAL A 123 2.53 5.81 -18.82
C VAL A 123 1.51 6.31 -17.79
N TYR A 124 1.44 7.61 -17.51
CA TYR A 124 0.56 8.18 -16.49
C TYR A 124 -0.94 7.86 -16.69
N PRO A 125 -1.52 7.89 -17.91
CA PRO A 125 -2.90 7.48 -18.12
C PRO A 125 -3.17 6.00 -17.75
N ILE A 126 -2.16 5.13 -17.91
CA ILE A 126 -2.26 3.71 -17.53
C ILE A 126 -2.24 3.59 -16.01
N LEU A 127 -1.30 4.27 -15.34
CA LEU A 127 -1.21 4.32 -13.88
C LEU A 127 -2.49 4.90 -13.27
N GLN A 128 -3.04 5.98 -13.85
CA GLN A 128 -4.24 6.64 -13.36
C GLN A 128 -5.47 5.73 -13.37
N ARG A 129 -5.67 4.97 -14.46
CA ARG A 129 -6.83 4.07 -14.59
C ARG A 129 -6.84 2.97 -13.54
N ARG A 130 -5.67 2.55 -13.05
CA ARG A 130 -5.51 1.45 -12.12
C ARG A 130 -4.64 1.81 -10.90
N GLN A 131 -4.72 3.07 -10.45
CA GLN A 131 -3.93 3.57 -9.32
C GLN A 131 -4.19 2.79 -8.02
N TYR A 132 -5.32 2.11 -7.90
CA TYR A 132 -5.66 1.24 -6.78
C TYR A 132 -4.79 -0.03 -6.71
N LEU A 133 -4.11 -0.40 -7.80
CA LEU A 133 -3.14 -1.49 -7.85
C LEU A 133 -1.72 -1.06 -7.46
N LEU A 134 -1.47 0.24 -7.28
CA LEU A 134 -0.16 0.73 -6.83
C LEU A 134 -0.05 0.58 -5.31
N ASP A 135 0.28 -0.63 -4.87
CA ASP A 135 0.40 -1.03 -3.46
C ASP A 135 1.57 -2.00 -3.23
N ASP A 136 1.66 -2.55 -2.02
CA ASP A 136 2.71 -3.52 -1.65
C ASP A 136 2.64 -4.81 -2.47
N THR A 137 1.46 -5.21 -2.98
CA THR A 137 1.32 -6.38 -3.86
C THR A 137 1.98 -6.13 -5.21
N PHE A 138 1.74 -4.95 -5.79
CA PHE A 138 2.42 -4.53 -7.02
C PHE A 138 3.94 -4.45 -6.84
N ALA A 139 4.42 -3.87 -5.75
CA ALA A 139 5.83 -3.79 -5.43
C ALA A 139 6.49 -5.18 -5.36
N ASN A 140 5.83 -6.13 -4.69
CA ASN A 140 6.29 -7.52 -4.59
C ASN A 140 6.32 -8.23 -5.95
N LEU A 141 5.31 -8.02 -6.80
CA LEU A 141 5.28 -8.59 -8.15
C LEU A 141 6.35 -7.99 -9.06
N LEU A 142 6.56 -6.67 -9.00
CA LEU A 142 7.66 -6.02 -9.71
C LEU A 142 9.02 -6.62 -9.29
N GLN A 143 9.20 -6.84 -7.98
CA GLN A 143 10.40 -7.47 -7.45
C GLN A 143 10.60 -8.88 -7.98
N GLN A 144 9.58 -9.72 -7.92
CA GLN A 144 9.63 -11.11 -8.41
C GLN A 144 9.90 -11.15 -9.92
N TYR A 145 9.20 -10.32 -10.69
CA TYR A 145 9.41 -10.20 -12.14
C TYR A 145 10.85 -9.80 -12.47
N ALA A 146 11.36 -8.74 -11.83
CA ALA A 146 12.70 -8.24 -12.08
C ALA A 146 13.77 -9.31 -11.77
N ARG A 147 13.71 -9.95 -10.60
CA ARG A 147 14.64 -11.00 -10.21
C ARG A 147 14.59 -12.21 -11.16
N TYR A 148 13.37 -12.63 -11.53
CA TYR A 148 13.21 -13.69 -12.51
C TYR A 148 13.88 -13.32 -13.84
N ARG A 149 13.61 -12.13 -14.39
CA ARG A 149 14.20 -11.66 -15.65
C ARG A 149 15.73 -11.52 -15.56
N PHE A 150 16.24 -11.03 -14.44
CA PHE A 150 17.68 -10.88 -14.21
C PHE A 150 18.38 -12.23 -14.09
N SER A 151 17.71 -13.27 -13.60
CA SER A 151 18.28 -14.63 -13.51
C SER A 151 18.32 -15.37 -14.86
N GLN A 152 17.47 -15.00 -15.83
CA GLN A 152 17.31 -15.70 -17.11
C GLN A 152 17.91 -14.95 -18.30
N GLY A 153 18.11 -13.64 -18.18
CA GLY A 153 18.48 -12.79 -19.32
C GLY A 153 19.96 -12.84 -19.67
N LYS A 154 20.24 -12.62 -20.95
CA LYS A 154 21.61 -12.34 -21.41
C LYS A 154 22.00 -10.90 -21.00
N PRO A 155 23.29 -10.57 -20.89
CA PRO A 155 23.76 -9.24 -20.47
C PRO A 155 23.09 -8.06 -21.21
N GLU A 156 22.88 -8.21 -22.51
CA GLU A 156 22.24 -7.19 -23.36
C GLU A 156 20.75 -7.01 -23.02
N GLU A 157 20.04 -8.11 -22.79
CA GLU A 157 18.62 -8.10 -22.38
C GLU A 157 18.46 -7.54 -20.97
N LEU A 158 19.40 -7.85 -20.06
CA LEU A 158 19.41 -7.31 -18.69
C LEU A 158 19.50 -5.79 -18.67
N ALA A 159 20.36 -5.21 -19.52
CA ALA A 159 20.51 -3.75 -19.60
C ALA A 159 19.21 -3.06 -20.05
N VAL A 160 18.50 -3.66 -21.01
CA VAL A 160 17.21 -3.14 -21.50
C VAL A 160 16.14 -3.24 -20.41
N ILE A 161 15.98 -4.42 -19.79
CA ILE A 161 14.97 -4.66 -18.74
C ILE A 161 15.23 -3.77 -17.53
N ALA A 162 16.48 -3.64 -17.09
CA ALA A 162 16.85 -2.76 -15.98
C ALA A 162 16.54 -1.29 -16.30
N GLY A 163 16.76 -0.85 -17.56
CA GLY A 163 16.40 0.48 -18.02
C GLY A 163 14.88 0.74 -17.94
N VAL A 164 14.07 -0.20 -18.43
CA VAL A 164 12.60 -0.12 -18.37
C VAL A 164 12.11 -0.05 -16.92
N ILE A 165 12.61 -0.91 -16.04
CA ILE A 165 12.24 -0.91 -14.61
C ILE A 165 12.69 0.40 -13.96
N GLN A 166 13.86 0.95 -14.30
CA GLN A 166 14.33 2.21 -13.75
C GLN A 166 13.40 3.37 -14.13
N ASN A 167 12.98 3.46 -15.40
CA ASN A 167 12.06 4.49 -15.86
C ASN A 167 10.71 4.37 -15.16
N LEU A 168 10.15 3.17 -15.08
CA LEU A 168 8.91 2.92 -14.35
C LEU A 168 9.00 3.35 -12.87
N CYS A 169 10.12 3.06 -12.19
CA CYS A 169 10.31 3.50 -10.80
C CYS A 169 10.36 5.02 -10.67
N ILE A 170 11.00 5.72 -11.63
CA ILE A 170 11.03 7.19 -11.67
C ILE A 170 9.63 7.74 -11.90
N ASP A 171 8.90 7.18 -12.85
CA ASP A 171 7.55 7.62 -13.19
C ASP A 171 6.57 7.41 -12.04
N ILE A 172 6.59 6.24 -11.40
CA ILE A 172 5.76 5.97 -10.22
C ILE A 172 6.15 6.90 -9.04
N GLN A 173 7.45 7.12 -8.82
CA GLN A 173 7.91 8.06 -7.79
C GLN A 173 7.41 9.48 -8.02
N GLN A 174 7.29 9.92 -9.26
CA GLN A 174 6.84 11.26 -9.64
C GLN A 174 5.34 11.34 -9.89
N PHE A 175 4.64 10.21 -10.01
CA PHE A 175 3.22 10.15 -10.30
C PHE A 175 2.40 10.92 -9.26
N PRO A 176 1.60 11.93 -9.69
CA PRO A 176 0.95 12.86 -8.77
C PRO A 176 -0.34 12.32 -8.12
N LEU A 177 -0.82 11.14 -8.55
CA LEU A 177 -2.07 10.53 -8.10
C LEU A 177 -1.83 9.25 -7.30
N GLY A 178 -2.89 8.72 -6.70
CA GLY A 178 -2.82 7.54 -5.85
C GLY A 178 -2.23 7.82 -4.47
N SER A 179 -1.80 6.78 -3.79
CA SER A 179 -1.13 6.90 -2.49
C SER A 179 0.33 7.26 -2.67
N ARG A 180 0.71 8.48 -2.29
CA ARG A 180 2.12 8.92 -2.32
C ARG A 180 3.04 8.01 -1.52
N ASP A 181 2.55 7.47 -0.42
CA ASP A 181 3.23 6.49 0.41
C ASP A 181 3.57 5.22 -0.40
N ASN A 182 2.56 4.59 -1.00
CA ASN A 182 2.74 3.39 -1.81
C ASN A 182 3.67 3.64 -3.02
N ASN A 183 3.49 4.77 -3.72
CA ASN A 183 4.33 5.13 -4.87
C ASN A 183 5.82 5.18 -4.50
N LEU A 184 6.13 5.73 -3.32
CA LEU A 184 7.51 5.79 -2.82
C LEU A 184 8.05 4.40 -2.45
N GLU A 185 7.25 3.55 -1.80
CA GLU A 185 7.68 2.19 -1.45
C GLU A 185 7.94 1.33 -2.70
N ILE A 186 7.07 1.42 -3.73
CA ILE A 186 7.27 0.73 -5.00
C ILE A 186 8.61 1.17 -5.64
N ALA A 187 8.85 2.48 -5.69
CA ALA A 187 10.08 3.01 -6.26
C ALA A 187 11.33 2.58 -5.48
N ILE A 188 11.30 2.63 -4.14
CA ILE A 188 12.39 2.19 -3.25
C ILE A 188 12.72 0.71 -3.51
N ILE A 189 11.70 -0.17 -3.52
CA ILE A 189 11.88 -1.59 -3.81
C ILE A 189 12.49 -1.79 -5.20
N GLY A 190 12.01 -1.08 -6.21
CA GLY A 190 12.53 -1.14 -7.56
C GLY A 190 14.00 -0.69 -7.66
N TYR A 191 14.38 0.40 -7.00
CA TYR A 191 15.79 0.85 -6.97
C TYR A 191 16.71 -0.15 -6.27
N HIS A 192 16.27 -0.77 -5.17
CA HIS A 192 17.07 -1.82 -4.52
C HIS A 192 17.34 -3.01 -5.43
N ILE A 193 16.35 -3.43 -6.21
CA ILE A 193 16.52 -4.51 -7.17
C ILE A 193 17.47 -4.12 -8.30
N LEU A 194 17.36 -2.89 -8.79
CA LEU A 194 18.26 -2.39 -9.81
C LEU A 194 19.72 -2.38 -9.35
N LEU A 195 19.98 -2.11 -8.07
CA LEU A 195 21.35 -2.17 -7.51
C LEU A 195 21.93 -3.60 -7.42
N GLU A 196 21.10 -4.65 -7.54
CA GLU A 196 21.58 -6.03 -7.68
C GLU A 196 22.31 -6.25 -9.02
N VAL A 197 21.98 -5.47 -10.06
CA VAL A 197 22.58 -5.55 -11.41
C VAL A 197 23.37 -4.31 -11.79
N HIS A 198 22.96 -3.12 -11.39
CA HIS A 198 23.69 -1.88 -11.56
C HIS A 198 24.74 -1.75 -10.45
N THR A 199 25.82 -2.51 -10.54
CA THR A 199 26.92 -2.42 -9.56
C THR A 199 27.88 -1.29 -9.92
N ARG A 200 28.57 -0.76 -8.92
CA ARG A 200 29.56 0.33 -9.11
C ARG A 200 30.66 -0.07 -10.08
N ASP A 201 31.07 -1.34 -10.05
CA ASP A 201 32.18 -1.84 -10.88
C ASP A 201 31.77 -2.12 -12.33
N ALA A 202 30.54 -2.67 -12.52
CA ALA A 202 30.07 -3.04 -13.86
C ALA A 202 29.39 -1.87 -14.60
N PHE A 203 28.63 -1.03 -13.88
CA PHE A 203 27.81 0.05 -14.46
C PHE A 203 27.85 1.31 -13.59
N PRO A 204 29.01 1.99 -13.44
CA PRO A 204 29.18 3.08 -12.47
C PRO A 204 28.19 4.23 -12.63
N GLU A 205 27.86 4.62 -13.86
CA GLU A 205 26.89 5.70 -14.13
C GLU A 205 25.46 5.28 -13.76
N LYS A 206 25.07 4.05 -14.10
CA LYS A 206 23.74 3.51 -13.75
C LYS A 206 23.61 3.31 -12.24
N TRP A 207 24.67 2.81 -11.62
CA TRP A 207 24.74 2.69 -10.17
C TRP A 207 24.56 4.05 -9.49
N ALA A 208 25.31 5.07 -9.89
CA ALA A 208 25.23 6.40 -9.30
C ALA A 208 23.84 7.04 -9.49
N MET A 209 23.22 6.87 -10.66
CA MET A 209 21.87 7.37 -10.93
C MET A 209 20.82 6.64 -10.07
N THR A 210 20.96 5.31 -9.93
CA THR A 210 20.05 4.52 -9.09
C THR A 210 20.17 4.91 -7.62
N GLN A 211 21.38 5.11 -7.12
CA GLN A 211 21.64 5.59 -5.76
C GLN A 211 21.07 6.99 -5.55
N TYR A 212 21.26 7.91 -6.47
CA TYR A 212 20.68 9.25 -6.39
C TYR A 212 19.14 9.22 -6.29
N ASN A 213 18.49 8.40 -7.11
CA ASN A 213 17.02 8.27 -7.09
C ASN A 213 16.54 7.61 -5.78
N LEU A 214 17.25 6.59 -5.31
CA LEU A 214 16.98 5.94 -4.03
C LEU A 214 17.12 6.91 -2.85
N GLY A 215 18.18 7.71 -2.83
CA GLY A 215 18.39 8.76 -1.82
C GLY A 215 17.25 9.79 -1.80
N ASN A 216 16.80 10.23 -2.99
CA ASN A 216 15.64 11.13 -3.11
C ASN A 216 14.33 10.47 -2.62
N ALA A 217 14.13 9.19 -2.90
CA ALA A 217 12.96 8.44 -2.43
C ALA A 217 12.96 8.33 -0.90
N TYR A 218 14.07 7.96 -0.28
CA TYR A 218 14.22 7.92 1.19
C TYR A 218 14.08 9.30 1.83
N ASN A 219 14.63 10.34 1.22
CA ASN A 219 14.49 11.72 1.74
C ASN A 219 13.02 12.17 1.81
N THR A 220 12.14 11.63 0.97
CA THR A 220 10.72 11.97 0.93
C THR A 220 9.82 10.86 1.46
N ARG A 221 10.38 9.75 1.92
CA ARG A 221 9.65 8.57 2.42
C ARG A 221 8.73 8.94 3.58
N ILE A 222 7.51 8.40 3.53
CA ILE A 222 6.46 8.63 4.53
C ILE A 222 6.49 7.54 5.60
N ARG A 223 6.71 6.27 5.19
CA ARG A 223 6.80 5.12 6.12
C ARG A 223 8.10 5.13 6.92
N GLY A 224 8.05 4.58 8.12
CA GLY A 224 9.21 4.47 9.02
C GLY A 224 9.56 5.76 9.74
N GLU A 225 10.64 5.70 10.51
CA GLU A 225 11.12 6.83 11.29
C GLU A 225 11.88 7.83 10.42
N ARG A 226 11.57 9.12 10.55
CA ARG A 226 12.17 10.19 9.73
C ARG A 226 13.71 10.23 9.84
N ALA A 227 14.25 10.00 11.03
CA ALA A 227 15.70 9.99 11.24
C ALA A 227 16.38 8.83 10.49
N GLU A 228 15.80 7.63 10.54
CA GLU A 228 16.30 6.46 9.81
C GLU A 228 16.23 6.67 8.29
N ASN A 229 15.13 7.23 7.81
CA ASN A 229 14.98 7.56 6.40
C ASN A 229 16.02 8.55 5.89
N LEU A 230 16.39 9.54 6.72
CA LEU A 230 17.46 10.51 6.41
C LEU A 230 18.84 9.85 6.38
N GLU A 231 19.14 8.94 7.32
CA GLU A 231 20.39 8.18 7.29
C GLU A 231 20.49 7.29 6.04
N LEU A 232 19.41 6.63 5.66
CA LEU A 232 19.33 5.85 4.43
C LEU A 232 19.52 6.72 3.17
N ALA A 233 18.93 7.92 3.15
CA ALA A 233 19.09 8.88 2.07
C ALA A 233 20.53 9.39 1.93
N ILE A 234 21.25 9.58 3.05
CA ILE A 234 22.66 10.01 3.06
C ILE A 234 23.60 8.88 2.62
N SER A 235 23.20 7.63 2.91
CA SER A 235 24.00 6.44 2.62
C SER A 235 23.86 5.94 1.17
N ALA A 236 22.82 6.39 0.47
CA ALA A 236 22.58 6.10 -0.93
C ALA A 236 23.40 7.03 -1.83
#